data_08f857893ad337518599884ab9dd4457
#
_entry.id   08f857893ad337518599884ab9dd4457
#
_cell.length_a   1.000
_cell.length_b   1.000
_cell.length_c   1.000
_cell.angle_alpha   90.00
_cell.angle_beta   90.00
_cell.angle_gamma   90.00
#
_symmetry.space_group_name_H-M   'P 1'
#
loop_
_entity.id
_entity.type
_entity.pdbx_description
1 polymer ?
#
loop_
_entity_poly.entity_id
_entity_poly.type
_entity_poly.pdbx_seq_one_letter_code
_entity_poly.pdbx_strand_id
1 'polypeptide(L)'
;MTTPPGTTADIPDQSGRVAVVTGSNTGLGLETAQALAGAGAEVVLAVRNLDKGDAAKAQILEAHPNATIHLQSLDLGSLDSIRNAADEIRGRNDHLDLLINNAGVMYTEWQTTSDGFEFQMGVNHLGHFALTITLLHRLMATEGSRVVNVSSLAHKAKSKLDPATMMSGENYDRVAAYGRSKLANLLFTYELQRRLAMAGSTTSALVAHPGISKTELGRNAPRSVQFMERFSGLILQSAERGALPQLRAATDPTATGGQYYGPSGFMEGRGHPVVVTSSPRSHDQDLQRALWDESERLTAMTSPI
;
A
#
# COMPACT_ATOMS: atom_id res chain seq x y z
N MET A 1 2.48 -25.40 18.29
CA MET A 1 2.40 -23.96 17.95
C MET A 1 3.24 -23.78 16.70
N THR A 2 2.62 -23.59 15.56
CA THR A 2 3.35 -23.28 14.31
C THR A 2 3.98 -21.91 14.44
N THR A 3 5.28 -21.81 14.15
CA THR A 3 5.98 -20.52 14.10
C THR A 3 5.23 -19.60 13.12
N PRO A 4 4.89 -18.36 13.50
CA PRO A 4 4.21 -17.47 12.57
C PRO A 4 5.07 -17.26 11.32
N PRO A 5 4.47 -17.17 10.11
CA PRO A 5 5.20 -17.04 8.86
C PRO A 5 6.17 -15.85 8.92
N GLY A 6 7.45 -16.12 8.71
CA GLY A 6 8.54 -15.15 8.87
C GLY A 6 9.36 -14.90 7.62
N THR A 7 9.10 -15.66 6.54
CA THR A 7 9.82 -15.62 5.26
C THR A 7 8.86 -15.77 4.09
N THR A 8 9.33 -15.55 2.87
CA THR A 8 8.53 -15.79 1.64
C THR A 8 8.20 -17.27 1.45
N ALA A 9 8.99 -18.20 2.00
CA ALA A 9 8.74 -19.64 1.94
C ALA A 9 7.51 -20.07 2.79
N ASP A 10 7.06 -19.21 3.69
CA ASP A 10 5.89 -19.48 4.55
C ASP A 10 4.57 -19.01 3.90
N ILE A 11 4.61 -18.43 2.71
CA ILE A 11 3.42 -18.00 1.97
C ILE A 11 2.66 -19.26 1.52
N PRO A 12 1.38 -19.41 1.90
CA PRO A 12 0.59 -20.54 1.44
C PRO A 12 0.36 -20.46 -0.08
N ASP A 13 -0.01 -21.59 -0.69
CA ASP A 13 -0.36 -21.64 -2.12
C ASP A 13 -1.38 -20.56 -2.47
N GLN A 14 -1.05 -19.78 -3.51
CA GLN A 14 -1.86 -18.71 -4.05
C GLN A 14 -2.40 -19.04 -5.45
N SER A 15 -2.32 -20.29 -5.87
CA SER A 15 -2.82 -20.71 -7.18
C SER A 15 -4.30 -20.37 -7.34
N GLY A 16 -4.66 -19.84 -8.51
CA GLY A 16 -6.02 -19.40 -8.80
C GLY A 16 -6.42 -18.04 -8.19
N ARG A 17 -5.52 -17.37 -7.48
CA ARG A 17 -5.77 -16.02 -6.96
C ARG A 17 -5.18 -14.94 -7.85
N VAL A 18 -5.87 -13.82 -7.95
CA VAL A 18 -5.45 -12.63 -8.69
C VAL A 18 -5.00 -11.54 -7.71
N ALA A 19 -3.78 -11.05 -7.90
CA ALA A 19 -3.18 -10.00 -7.07
C ALA A 19 -2.82 -8.77 -7.91
N VAL A 20 -3.31 -7.59 -7.54
CA VAL A 20 -2.88 -6.30 -8.07
C VAL A 20 -1.91 -5.66 -7.10
N VAL A 21 -0.70 -5.32 -7.55
CA VAL A 21 0.34 -4.67 -6.73
C VAL A 21 0.71 -3.33 -7.35
N THR A 22 0.43 -2.22 -6.66
CA THR A 22 0.81 -0.89 -7.14
C THR A 22 2.28 -0.58 -6.87
N GLY A 23 2.97 0.08 -7.84
CA GLY A 23 4.38 0.43 -7.70
C GLY A 23 5.31 -0.78 -7.66
N SER A 24 4.98 -1.83 -8.40
CA SER A 24 5.65 -3.13 -8.39
C SER A 24 6.84 -3.24 -9.36
N ASN A 25 7.34 -2.12 -9.88
CA ASN A 25 8.50 -2.12 -10.77
C ASN A 25 9.86 -2.09 -10.03
N THR A 26 9.88 -1.90 -8.71
CA THR A 26 11.11 -1.84 -7.91
C THR A 26 10.81 -2.02 -6.41
N GLY A 27 11.84 -2.31 -5.63
CA GLY A 27 11.80 -2.31 -4.16
C GLY A 27 10.73 -3.22 -3.58
N LEU A 28 10.00 -2.74 -2.56
CA LEU A 28 9.01 -3.54 -1.83
C LEU A 28 7.91 -4.12 -2.73
N GLY A 29 7.44 -3.33 -3.70
CA GLY A 29 6.38 -3.76 -4.62
C GLY A 29 6.85 -4.89 -5.54
N LEU A 30 8.07 -4.83 -6.05
CA LEU A 30 8.67 -5.89 -6.86
C LEU A 30 8.84 -7.18 -6.04
N GLU A 31 9.40 -7.08 -4.84
CA GLU A 31 9.58 -8.24 -3.96
C GLU A 31 8.24 -8.89 -3.58
N THR A 32 7.21 -8.05 -3.34
CA THR A 32 5.86 -8.54 -3.07
C THR A 32 5.27 -9.26 -4.27
N ALA A 33 5.38 -8.67 -5.46
CA ALA A 33 4.89 -9.26 -6.70
C ALA A 33 5.60 -10.57 -7.01
N GLN A 34 6.93 -10.62 -6.86
CA GLN A 34 7.74 -11.82 -7.07
C GLN A 34 7.38 -12.94 -6.10
N ALA A 35 7.20 -12.62 -4.82
CA ALA A 35 6.81 -13.62 -3.80
C ALA A 35 5.41 -14.19 -4.04
N LEU A 36 4.44 -13.36 -4.41
CA LEU A 36 3.08 -13.81 -4.76
C LEU A 36 3.08 -14.65 -6.03
N ALA A 37 3.84 -14.25 -7.05
CA ALA A 37 4.01 -15.01 -8.28
C ALA A 37 4.68 -16.37 -8.03
N GLY A 38 5.72 -16.41 -7.20
CA GLY A 38 6.39 -17.64 -6.78
C GLY A 38 5.50 -18.59 -5.98
N ALA A 39 4.48 -18.05 -5.29
CA ALA A 39 3.45 -18.82 -4.60
C ALA A 39 2.26 -19.22 -5.51
N GLY A 40 2.29 -18.92 -6.81
CA GLY A 40 1.30 -19.36 -7.79
C GLY A 40 0.19 -18.36 -8.11
N ALA A 41 0.21 -17.14 -7.56
CA ALA A 41 -0.76 -16.11 -7.91
C ALA A 41 -0.56 -15.59 -9.35
N GLU A 42 -1.67 -15.23 -10.00
CA GLU A 42 -1.65 -14.32 -11.14
C GLU A 42 -1.41 -12.90 -10.62
N VAL A 43 -0.37 -12.22 -11.14
CA VAL A 43 0.03 -10.91 -10.62
C VAL A 43 -0.08 -9.83 -11.68
N VAL A 44 -0.79 -8.77 -11.36
CA VAL A 44 -0.87 -7.54 -12.14
C VAL A 44 0.10 -6.51 -11.55
N LEU A 45 1.16 -6.21 -12.30
CA LEU A 45 2.12 -5.17 -11.98
C LEU A 45 1.54 -3.81 -12.39
N ALA A 46 0.94 -3.08 -11.45
CA ALA A 46 0.36 -1.77 -11.70
C ALA A 46 1.43 -0.68 -11.51
N VAL A 47 1.92 -0.12 -12.61
CA VAL A 47 3.12 0.75 -12.64
C VAL A 47 2.91 1.97 -13.52
N ARG A 48 3.56 3.10 -13.17
CA ARG A 48 3.52 4.32 -13.97
C ARG A 48 4.45 4.27 -15.19
N ASN A 49 5.60 3.63 -15.08
CA ASN A 49 6.57 3.50 -16.13
C ASN A 49 6.58 2.06 -16.65
N LEU A 50 6.06 1.87 -17.86
CA LEU A 50 5.91 0.53 -18.48
C LEU A 50 7.25 -0.12 -18.81
N ASP A 51 8.28 0.64 -19.25
CA ASP A 51 9.60 0.07 -19.55
C ASP A 51 10.24 -0.55 -18.30
N LYS A 52 10.09 0.14 -17.14
CA LYS A 52 10.52 -0.42 -15.84
C LYS A 52 9.65 -1.58 -15.41
N GLY A 53 8.38 -1.56 -15.77
CA GLY A 53 7.44 -2.66 -15.53
C GLY A 53 7.82 -3.91 -16.32
N ASP A 54 8.20 -3.76 -17.61
CA ASP A 54 8.67 -4.86 -18.44
C ASP A 54 9.97 -5.47 -17.89
N ALA A 55 10.91 -4.65 -17.43
CA ALA A 55 12.11 -5.13 -16.77
C ALA A 55 11.81 -5.92 -15.49
N ALA A 56 10.87 -5.44 -14.67
CA ALA A 56 10.42 -6.14 -13.47
C ALA A 56 9.71 -7.46 -13.80
N LYS A 57 8.85 -7.47 -14.81
CA LYS A 57 8.20 -8.68 -15.33
C LYS A 57 9.23 -9.70 -15.79
N ALA A 58 10.24 -9.28 -16.56
CA ALA A 58 11.31 -10.16 -17.02
C ALA A 58 12.08 -10.78 -15.85
N GLN A 59 12.42 -9.97 -14.82
CA GLN A 59 13.07 -10.45 -13.60
C GLN A 59 12.25 -11.50 -12.86
N ILE A 60 10.93 -11.28 -12.73
CA ILE A 60 10.04 -12.26 -12.07
C ILE A 60 9.97 -13.56 -12.89
N LEU A 61 9.85 -13.46 -14.21
CA LEU A 61 9.78 -14.63 -15.09
C LEU A 61 11.10 -15.40 -15.17
N GLU A 62 12.25 -14.76 -14.98
CA GLU A 62 13.54 -15.43 -14.84
C GLU A 62 13.58 -16.32 -13.58
N ALA A 63 13.05 -15.81 -12.45
CA ALA A 63 12.98 -16.55 -11.19
C ALA A 63 11.84 -17.59 -11.17
N HIS A 64 10.73 -17.29 -11.82
CA HIS A 64 9.50 -18.09 -11.83
C HIS A 64 8.95 -18.21 -13.26
N PRO A 65 9.52 -19.07 -14.12
CA PRO A 65 9.20 -19.13 -15.56
C PRO A 65 7.74 -19.45 -15.91
N ASN A 66 7.01 -20.07 -14.99
CA ASN A 66 5.62 -20.44 -15.16
C ASN A 66 4.63 -19.43 -14.57
N ALA A 67 5.10 -18.31 -14.02
CA ALA A 67 4.24 -17.31 -13.40
C ALA A 67 3.40 -16.56 -14.43
N THR A 68 2.16 -16.27 -14.09
CA THR A 68 1.27 -15.43 -14.91
C THR A 68 1.40 -13.97 -14.46
N ILE A 69 2.03 -13.13 -15.28
CA ILE A 69 2.32 -11.73 -14.97
C ILE A 69 1.74 -10.82 -16.03
N HIS A 70 0.94 -9.87 -15.61
CA HIS A 70 0.39 -8.80 -16.45
C HIS A 70 0.97 -7.45 -16.07
N LEU A 71 1.12 -6.58 -17.07
CA LEU A 71 1.42 -5.16 -16.85
C LEU A 71 0.13 -4.35 -16.91
N GLN A 72 0.04 -3.36 -16.04
CA GLN A 72 -1.03 -2.38 -16.01
C GLN A 72 -0.43 -0.99 -15.87
N SER A 73 -0.72 -0.11 -16.83
CA SER A 73 -0.37 1.31 -16.70
C SER A 73 -1.22 1.94 -15.62
N LEU A 74 -0.58 2.56 -14.62
CA LEU A 74 -1.27 3.22 -13.52
C LEU A 74 -0.45 4.40 -13.00
N ASP A 75 -0.95 5.62 -13.20
CA ASP A 75 -0.48 6.82 -12.49
C ASP A 75 -1.47 7.19 -11.38
N LEU A 76 -1.07 6.97 -10.13
CA LEU A 76 -1.88 7.34 -8.96
C LEU A 76 -2.03 8.85 -8.75
N GLY A 77 -1.29 9.67 -9.49
CA GLY A 77 -1.45 11.11 -9.56
C GLY A 77 -2.48 11.58 -10.59
N SER A 78 -3.24 10.65 -11.21
CA SER A 78 -4.25 10.95 -12.23
C SER A 78 -5.50 10.09 -12.03
N LEU A 79 -6.62 10.72 -11.70
CA LEU A 79 -7.90 10.03 -11.54
C LEU A 79 -8.37 9.36 -12.83
N ASP A 80 -8.08 9.94 -14.00
CA ASP A 80 -8.39 9.32 -15.29
C ASP A 80 -7.55 8.06 -15.52
N SER A 81 -6.25 8.09 -15.19
CA SER A 81 -5.39 6.90 -15.25
C SER A 81 -5.89 5.80 -14.32
N ILE A 82 -6.36 6.17 -13.12
CA ILE A 82 -6.91 5.22 -12.15
C ILE A 82 -8.19 4.56 -12.67
N ARG A 83 -9.12 5.35 -13.23
CA ARG A 83 -10.37 4.82 -13.82
C ARG A 83 -10.05 3.84 -14.95
N ASN A 84 -9.20 4.24 -15.90
CA ASN A 84 -8.80 3.38 -17.02
C ASN A 84 -8.16 2.09 -16.55
N ALA A 85 -7.21 2.17 -15.61
CA ALA A 85 -6.56 0.99 -15.04
C ALA A 85 -7.56 0.05 -14.34
N ALA A 86 -8.48 0.59 -13.56
CA ALA A 86 -9.50 -0.22 -12.88
C ALA A 86 -10.45 -0.90 -13.88
N ASP A 87 -10.83 -0.21 -14.97
CA ASP A 87 -11.67 -0.79 -16.04
C ASP A 87 -10.95 -1.95 -16.74
N GLU A 88 -9.66 -1.76 -17.08
CA GLU A 88 -8.85 -2.81 -17.71
C GLU A 88 -8.64 -4.02 -16.78
N ILE A 89 -8.41 -3.79 -15.48
CA ILE A 89 -8.29 -4.87 -14.48
C ILE A 89 -9.61 -5.63 -14.38
N ARG A 90 -10.75 -4.93 -14.29
CA ARG A 90 -12.08 -5.56 -14.24
C ARG A 90 -12.43 -6.33 -15.52
N GLY A 91 -11.98 -5.83 -16.68
CA GLY A 91 -12.21 -6.49 -17.97
C GLY A 91 -11.35 -7.74 -18.18
N ARG A 92 -10.20 -7.82 -17.49
CA ARG A 92 -9.27 -8.96 -17.61
C ARG A 92 -9.64 -10.13 -16.69
N ASN A 93 -10.05 -9.83 -15.47
CA ASN A 93 -10.24 -10.83 -14.41
C ASN A 93 -11.66 -10.80 -13.87
N ASP A 94 -12.28 -11.98 -13.73
CA ASP A 94 -13.63 -12.13 -13.16
C ASP A 94 -13.67 -11.97 -11.64
N HIS A 95 -12.52 -12.09 -10.97
CA HIS A 95 -12.35 -11.91 -9.53
C HIS A 95 -11.08 -11.12 -9.21
N LEU A 96 -10.97 -10.63 -7.99
CA LEU A 96 -9.79 -9.94 -7.47
C LEU A 96 -9.62 -10.30 -5.99
N ASP A 97 -8.58 -11.05 -5.69
CA ASP A 97 -8.33 -11.56 -4.34
C ASP A 97 -7.50 -10.60 -3.50
N LEU A 98 -6.50 -9.98 -4.10
CA LEU A 98 -5.53 -9.15 -3.39
C LEU A 98 -5.35 -7.79 -4.10
N LEU A 99 -5.61 -6.71 -3.40
CA LEU A 99 -5.22 -5.37 -3.80
C LEU A 99 -4.15 -4.85 -2.84
N ILE A 100 -2.90 -4.76 -3.29
CA ILE A 100 -1.78 -4.26 -2.50
C ILE A 100 -1.47 -2.82 -2.89
N ASN A 101 -1.95 -1.87 -2.11
CA ASN A 101 -1.72 -0.44 -2.24
C ASN A 101 -0.33 -0.08 -1.68
N ASN A 102 0.72 -0.44 -2.44
CA ASN A 102 2.11 -0.35 -2.03
C ASN A 102 2.81 0.92 -2.53
N ALA A 103 2.44 1.42 -3.71
CA ALA A 103 3.11 2.59 -4.30
C ALA A 103 3.17 3.79 -3.34
N GLY A 104 4.16 4.64 -3.55
CA GLY A 104 4.25 5.86 -2.77
C GLY A 104 5.39 6.75 -3.18
N VAL A 105 5.29 8.01 -2.77
CA VAL A 105 6.33 9.02 -2.87
C VAL A 105 6.66 9.58 -1.49
N MET A 106 7.90 10.01 -1.29
CA MET A 106 8.36 10.46 0.02
C MET A 106 9.21 11.74 -0.09
N TYR A 107 8.94 12.70 0.79
CA TYR A 107 9.73 13.92 0.98
C TYR A 107 9.88 14.75 -0.30
N THR A 108 8.85 14.78 -1.14
CA THR A 108 8.85 15.62 -2.34
C THR A 108 8.73 17.10 -1.96
N GLU A 109 9.34 17.98 -2.74
CA GLU A 109 9.05 19.39 -2.68
C GLU A 109 7.56 19.64 -3.00
N TRP A 110 7.05 20.81 -2.60
CA TRP A 110 5.68 21.18 -2.92
C TRP A 110 5.43 21.09 -4.42
N GLN A 111 4.47 20.30 -4.79
CA GLN A 111 3.91 20.15 -6.13
C GLN A 111 2.54 19.53 -6.04
N THR A 112 1.78 19.55 -7.14
CA THR A 112 0.46 18.95 -7.23
C THR A 112 0.44 17.81 -8.25
N THR A 113 -0.54 16.91 -8.09
CA THR A 113 -0.91 15.92 -9.09
C THR A 113 -1.59 16.59 -10.29
N SER A 114 -1.89 15.85 -11.36
CA SER A 114 -2.66 16.36 -12.50
C SER A 114 -4.05 16.85 -12.11
N ASP A 115 -4.63 16.29 -11.06
CA ASP A 115 -5.95 16.66 -10.53
C ASP A 115 -5.88 17.78 -9.47
N GLY A 116 -4.68 18.36 -9.24
CA GLY A 116 -4.48 19.48 -8.33
C GLY A 116 -4.31 19.11 -6.84
N PHE A 117 -4.16 17.85 -6.49
CA PHE A 117 -3.94 17.41 -5.11
C PHE A 117 -2.48 17.63 -4.68
N GLU A 118 -2.25 17.89 -3.38
CA GLU A 118 -0.90 17.84 -2.82
C GLU A 118 -0.27 16.47 -3.16
N PHE A 119 0.95 16.48 -3.68
CA PHE A 119 1.49 15.34 -4.40
C PHE A 119 1.65 14.08 -3.54
N GLN A 120 2.10 14.23 -2.27
CA GLN A 120 2.24 13.06 -1.40
C GLN A 120 0.88 12.52 -0.92
N MET A 121 -0.06 13.40 -0.59
CA MET A 121 -1.42 13.01 -0.23
C MET A 121 -2.16 12.42 -1.43
N GLY A 122 -2.02 13.06 -2.61
CA GLY A 122 -2.64 12.62 -3.85
C GLY A 122 -2.20 11.22 -4.25
N VAL A 123 -0.89 10.96 -4.35
CA VAL A 123 -0.36 9.66 -4.77
C VAL A 123 -0.50 8.59 -3.69
N ASN A 124 -0.13 8.92 -2.42
CA ASN A 124 -0.05 7.89 -1.38
C ASN A 124 -1.41 7.49 -0.82
N HIS A 125 -2.39 8.42 -0.83
CA HIS A 125 -3.70 8.19 -0.24
C HIS A 125 -4.85 8.32 -1.24
N LEU A 126 -5.10 9.50 -1.82
CA LEU A 126 -6.28 9.72 -2.67
C LEU A 126 -6.29 8.82 -3.91
N GLY A 127 -5.13 8.59 -4.54
CA GLY A 127 -5.02 7.67 -5.67
C GLY A 127 -5.33 6.23 -5.30
N HIS A 128 -4.86 5.76 -4.15
CA HIS A 128 -5.20 4.43 -3.65
C HIS A 128 -6.64 4.34 -3.15
N PHE A 129 -7.17 5.39 -2.55
CA PHE A 129 -8.60 5.49 -2.22
C PHE A 129 -9.44 5.31 -3.48
N ALA A 130 -9.20 6.13 -4.51
CA ALA A 130 -9.94 6.07 -5.78
C ALA A 130 -9.84 4.68 -6.44
N LEU A 131 -8.63 4.10 -6.51
CA LEU A 131 -8.42 2.76 -7.06
C LEU A 131 -9.20 1.70 -6.28
N THR A 132 -9.12 1.75 -4.93
CA THR A 132 -9.81 0.79 -4.06
C THR A 132 -11.32 0.89 -4.22
N ILE A 133 -11.90 2.11 -4.18
CA ILE A 133 -13.34 2.31 -4.32
C ILE A 133 -13.83 1.83 -5.70
N THR A 134 -13.08 2.11 -6.77
CA THR A 134 -13.44 1.67 -8.13
C THR A 134 -13.40 0.15 -8.29
N LEU A 135 -12.50 -0.54 -7.59
CA LEU A 135 -12.38 -2.01 -7.61
C LEU A 135 -13.22 -2.71 -6.52
N LEU A 136 -13.86 -1.95 -5.61
CA LEU A 136 -14.45 -2.50 -4.40
C LEU A 136 -15.56 -3.52 -4.66
N HIS A 137 -16.40 -3.31 -5.67
CA HIS A 137 -17.42 -4.29 -6.06
C HIS A 137 -16.81 -5.65 -6.44
N ARG A 138 -15.67 -5.65 -7.16
CA ARG A 138 -14.98 -6.87 -7.56
C ARG A 138 -14.36 -7.57 -6.34
N LEU A 139 -13.75 -6.80 -5.46
CA LEU A 139 -13.21 -7.32 -4.20
C LEU A 139 -14.30 -7.94 -3.34
N MET A 140 -15.42 -7.23 -3.13
CA MET A 140 -16.53 -7.73 -2.30
C MET A 140 -17.24 -8.96 -2.89
N ALA A 141 -17.21 -9.13 -4.21
CA ALA A 141 -17.72 -10.31 -4.88
C ALA A 141 -16.78 -11.53 -4.79
N THR A 142 -15.53 -11.33 -4.35
CA THR A 142 -14.52 -12.38 -4.22
C THR A 142 -14.36 -12.76 -2.75
N GLU A 143 -14.74 -14.00 -2.42
CA GLU A 143 -14.70 -14.50 -1.03
C GLU A 143 -13.28 -14.45 -0.45
N GLY A 144 -13.14 -13.89 0.75
CA GLY A 144 -11.86 -13.80 1.44
C GLY A 144 -10.83 -12.88 0.78
N SER A 145 -11.27 -11.98 -0.10
CA SER A 145 -10.39 -10.97 -0.71
C SER A 145 -9.81 -10.01 0.32
N ARG A 146 -8.69 -9.37 -0.03
CA ARG A 146 -8.01 -8.44 0.88
C ARG A 146 -7.52 -7.18 0.19
N VAL A 147 -7.68 -6.06 0.89
CA VAL A 147 -7.02 -4.79 0.58
C VAL A 147 -5.91 -4.56 1.60
N VAL A 148 -4.66 -4.46 1.16
CA VAL A 148 -3.51 -4.20 2.02
C VAL A 148 -2.93 -2.83 1.70
N ASN A 149 -3.03 -1.90 2.64
CA ASN A 149 -2.49 -0.55 2.50
C ASN A 149 -1.10 -0.44 3.15
N VAL A 150 -0.12 0.10 2.42
CA VAL A 150 1.21 0.29 2.97
C VAL A 150 1.34 1.67 3.61
N SER A 151 1.53 1.67 4.94
CA SER A 151 1.81 2.83 5.76
C SER A 151 3.31 2.95 6.07
N SER A 152 3.70 3.69 7.11
CA SER A 152 5.07 3.90 7.55
C SER A 152 5.09 4.29 9.03
N LEU A 153 6.21 4.07 9.71
CA LEU A 153 6.47 4.62 11.05
C LEU A 153 6.34 6.16 11.09
N ALA A 154 6.47 6.84 9.95
CA ALA A 154 6.28 8.28 9.83
C ALA A 154 4.88 8.75 10.27
N HIS A 155 3.86 7.88 10.29
CA HIS A 155 2.53 8.21 10.81
C HIS A 155 2.53 8.57 12.31
N LYS A 156 3.56 8.15 13.06
CA LYS A 156 3.74 8.47 14.49
C LYS A 156 4.32 9.87 14.72
N ALA A 157 4.98 10.47 13.69
CA ALA A 157 5.73 11.72 13.81
C ALA A 157 5.13 12.86 12.98
N LYS A 158 4.92 14.04 13.60
CA LYS A 158 4.43 15.27 12.93
C LYS A 158 3.19 15.08 12.03
N SER A 159 2.40 14.03 12.25
CA SER A 159 1.29 13.62 11.39
C SER A 159 -0.05 14.25 11.81
N LYS A 160 -0.05 15.53 12.17
CA LYS A 160 -1.28 16.25 12.47
C LYS A 160 -2.07 16.42 11.17
N LEU A 161 -3.08 15.57 10.96
CA LEU A 161 -3.94 15.58 9.79
C LEU A 161 -5.25 16.30 10.12
N ASP A 162 -5.60 17.25 9.29
CA ASP A 162 -6.92 17.86 9.23
C ASP A 162 -7.41 17.70 7.77
N PRO A 163 -8.48 16.92 7.53
CA PRO A 163 -8.99 16.68 6.19
C PRO A 163 -9.35 17.95 5.44
N ALA A 164 -9.90 18.96 6.11
CA ALA A 164 -10.31 20.22 5.48
C ALA A 164 -9.14 21.02 4.90
N THR A 165 -7.92 20.84 5.43
CA THR A 165 -6.73 21.61 5.04
C THR A 165 -5.61 20.74 4.48
N MET A 166 -5.84 19.43 4.29
CA MET A 166 -4.77 18.50 3.90
C MET A 166 -4.16 18.77 2.52
N MET A 167 -4.84 19.57 1.67
CA MET A 167 -4.35 19.99 0.35
C MET A 167 -3.62 21.34 0.37
N SER A 168 -3.50 22.03 1.53
CA SER A 168 -2.87 23.33 1.61
C SER A 168 -1.36 23.24 1.44
N GLY A 169 -0.80 24.15 0.61
CA GLY A 169 0.64 24.39 0.46
C GLY A 169 1.21 25.38 1.46
N GLU A 170 0.37 25.98 2.30
CA GLU A 170 0.83 26.96 3.28
C GLU A 170 1.73 26.30 4.33
N ASN A 171 2.92 26.89 4.53
CA ASN A 171 3.94 26.36 5.45
C ASN A 171 4.28 24.87 5.22
N TYR A 172 4.40 24.47 3.95
CA TYR A 172 4.63 23.08 3.56
C TYR A 172 5.92 22.52 4.17
N ASP A 173 5.76 21.50 5.00
CA ASP A 173 6.85 20.65 5.50
C ASP A 173 6.71 19.26 4.85
N ARG A 174 7.64 18.93 3.94
CA ARG A 174 7.62 17.68 3.18
C ARG A 174 7.66 16.41 4.05
N VAL A 175 8.29 16.50 5.23
CA VAL A 175 8.36 15.37 6.18
C VAL A 175 7.01 15.18 6.87
N ALA A 176 6.38 16.29 7.29
CA ALA A 176 5.05 16.26 7.87
C ALA A 176 3.99 15.83 6.85
N ALA A 177 4.09 16.28 5.58
CA ALA A 177 3.20 15.87 4.49
C ALA A 177 3.27 14.34 4.26
N TYR A 178 4.48 13.77 4.23
CA TYR A 178 4.63 12.33 4.17
C TYR A 178 3.99 11.63 5.37
N GLY A 179 4.27 12.08 6.59
CA GLY A 179 3.66 11.54 7.81
C GLY A 179 2.13 11.59 7.77
N ARG A 180 1.55 12.72 7.30
CA ARG A 180 0.10 12.87 7.12
C ARG A 180 -0.47 11.87 6.11
N SER A 181 0.18 11.70 4.95
CA SER A 181 -0.27 10.74 3.94
C SER A 181 -0.26 9.28 4.45
N LYS A 182 0.72 8.95 5.32
CA LYS A 182 0.82 7.60 5.90
C LYS A 182 -0.14 7.39 7.08
N LEU A 183 -0.49 8.45 7.81
CA LEU A 183 -1.61 8.42 8.76
C LEU A 183 -2.95 8.25 8.02
N ALA A 184 -3.15 8.95 6.89
CA ALA A 184 -4.34 8.81 6.07
C ALA A 184 -4.56 7.36 5.61
N ASN A 185 -3.51 6.63 5.26
CA ASN A 185 -3.61 5.22 4.89
C ASN A 185 -4.10 4.33 6.04
N LEU A 186 -3.72 4.61 7.29
CA LEU A 186 -4.24 3.91 8.47
C LEU A 186 -5.72 4.24 8.71
N LEU A 187 -6.07 5.53 8.74
CA LEU A 187 -7.44 6.00 8.93
C LEU A 187 -8.37 5.39 7.87
N PHE A 188 -7.97 5.43 6.61
CA PHE A 188 -8.68 4.83 5.49
C PHE A 188 -8.87 3.32 5.68
N THR A 189 -7.82 2.59 6.07
CA THR A 189 -7.92 1.13 6.25
C THR A 189 -8.92 0.78 7.35
N TYR A 190 -8.89 1.47 8.48
CA TYR A 190 -9.78 1.20 9.60
C TYR A 190 -11.23 1.55 9.28
N GLU A 191 -11.46 2.67 8.58
CA GLU A 191 -12.80 3.04 8.13
C GLU A 191 -13.33 2.07 7.07
N LEU A 192 -12.50 1.68 6.10
CA LEU A 192 -12.86 0.68 5.09
C LEU A 192 -13.24 -0.65 5.76
N GLN A 193 -12.45 -1.13 6.72
CA GLN A 193 -12.76 -2.36 7.45
C GLN A 193 -14.07 -2.26 8.20
N ARG A 194 -14.35 -1.14 8.84
CA ARG A 194 -15.61 -0.92 9.56
C ARG A 194 -16.81 -0.96 8.62
N ARG A 195 -16.71 -0.31 7.46
CA ARG A 195 -17.76 -0.29 6.43
C ARG A 195 -17.96 -1.68 5.81
N LEU A 196 -16.90 -2.40 5.49
CA LEU A 196 -16.97 -3.78 5.00
C LEU A 196 -17.68 -4.70 5.99
N ALA A 197 -17.35 -4.61 7.27
CA ALA A 197 -18.00 -5.39 8.32
C ALA A 197 -19.50 -5.05 8.45
N MET A 198 -19.86 -3.77 8.38
CA MET A 198 -21.27 -3.34 8.41
C MET A 198 -22.05 -3.83 7.19
N ALA A 199 -21.40 -3.94 6.02
CA ALA A 199 -21.97 -4.50 4.80
C ALA A 199 -22.02 -6.04 4.79
N GLY A 200 -21.53 -6.72 5.83
CA GLY A 200 -21.45 -8.19 5.90
C GLY A 200 -20.49 -8.81 4.89
N SER A 201 -19.51 -8.04 4.38
CA SER A 201 -18.54 -8.52 3.40
C SER A 201 -17.49 -9.43 4.04
N THR A 202 -17.06 -10.46 3.30
CA THR A 202 -15.91 -11.31 3.66
C THR A 202 -14.56 -10.67 3.30
N THR A 203 -14.57 -9.56 2.55
CA THR A 203 -13.38 -8.78 2.23
C THR A 203 -12.76 -8.19 3.49
N SER A 204 -11.46 -8.24 3.61
CA SER A 204 -10.72 -7.66 4.75
C SER A 204 -9.81 -6.53 4.30
N ALA A 205 -9.82 -5.41 5.04
CA ALA A 205 -8.86 -4.33 4.88
C ALA A 205 -7.79 -4.43 5.98
N LEU A 206 -6.52 -4.45 5.59
CA LEU A 206 -5.36 -4.58 6.48
C LEU A 206 -4.33 -3.51 6.15
N VAL A 207 -3.45 -3.25 7.08
CA VAL A 207 -2.36 -2.31 6.87
C VAL A 207 -1.02 -2.92 7.26
N ALA A 208 0.05 -2.50 6.59
CA ALA A 208 1.41 -2.94 6.88
C ALA A 208 2.40 -1.76 6.80
N HIS A 209 3.53 -1.87 7.50
CA HIS A 209 4.67 -1.01 7.26
C HIS A 209 5.96 -1.84 7.16
N PRO A 210 6.90 -1.40 6.30
CA PRO A 210 8.09 -2.17 5.99
C PRO A 210 9.22 -2.02 7.03
N GLY A 211 8.99 -1.34 8.14
CA GLY A 211 10.08 -0.91 9.02
C GLY A 211 10.97 0.15 8.35
N ILE A 212 12.28 0.08 8.63
CA ILE A 212 13.30 0.94 8.02
C ILE A 212 14.00 0.14 6.93
N SER A 213 13.51 0.23 5.69
CA SER A 213 14.02 -0.53 4.55
C SER A 213 14.75 0.37 3.56
N LYS A 214 15.82 -0.14 2.94
CA LYS A 214 16.45 0.51 1.79
C LYS A 214 15.49 0.46 0.60
N THR A 215 14.96 1.61 0.22
CA THR A 215 14.12 1.75 -0.97
C THR A 215 14.53 2.99 -1.76
N GLU A 216 14.21 3.03 -3.04
CA GLU A 216 14.43 4.21 -3.88
C GLU A 216 13.66 5.46 -3.41
N LEU A 217 12.72 5.32 -2.47
CA LEU A 217 11.93 6.41 -1.90
C LEU A 217 12.78 7.45 -1.16
N GLY A 218 13.94 7.07 -0.60
CA GLY A 218 14.86 7.98 0.12
C GLY A 218 15.60 9.00 -0.74
N ARG A 219 15.46 8.99 -2.07
CA ARG A 219 16.22 9.91 -2.96
C ARG A 219 16.00 11.40 -2.66
N ASN A 220 14.81 11.77 -2.20
CA ASN A 220 14.43 13.15 -1.89
C ASN A 220 14.55 13.49 -0.39
N ALA A 221 15.15 12.59 0.41
CA ALA A 221 15.29 12.81 1.84
C ALA A 221 16.14 14.06 2.14
N PRO A 222 15.81 14.84 3.19
CA PRO A 222 16.66 15.92 3.66
C PRO A 222 18.08 15.43 3.97
N ARG A 223 19.09 16.28 3.79
CA ARG A 223 20.50 15.93 4.05
C ARG A 223 20.73 15.34 5.45
N SER A 224 19.98 15.79 6.45
CA SER A 224 20.02 15.26 7.81
C SER A 224 19.53 13.80 7.88
N VAL A 225 18.51 13.45 7.11
CA VAL A 225 17.97 12.07 7.02
C VAL A 225 18.93 11.20 6.23
N GLN A 226 19.45 11.68 5.09
CA GLN A 226 20.48 10.97 4.30
C GLN A 226 21.75 10.71 5.11
N PHE A 227 22.16 11.66 5.96
CA PHE A 227 23.29 11.49 6.86
C PHE A 227 23.02 10.41 7.90
N MET A 228 21.82 10.37 8.50
CA MET A 228 21.42 9.30 9.42
C MET A 228 21.36 7.94 8.71
N GLU A 229 20.84 7.87 7.48
CA GLU A 229 20.80 6.64 6.69
C GLU A 229 22.21 6.08 6.40
N ARG A 230 23.21 6.96 6.19
CA ARG A 230 24.60 6.55 5.95
C ARG A 230 25.25 5.86 7.15
N PHE A 231 24.84 6.20 8.38
CA PHE A 231 25.30 5.57 9.62
C PHE A 231 24.41 4.41 10.08
N SER A 232 23.22 4.27 9.50
CA SER A 232 22.24 3.24 9.87
C SER A 232 22.38 1.92 9.07
N GLY A 233 23.49 1.72 8.36
CA GLY A 233 23.73 0.51 7.56
C GLY A 233 23.52 -0.83 8.29
N LEU A 234 23.58 -0.82 9.62
CA LEU A 234 23.25 -1.95 10.50
C LEU A 234 21.76 -2.07 10.86
N ILE A 235 20.94 -1.04 10.56
CA ILE A 235 19.52 -0.95 10.95
C ILE A 235 18.60 -1.15 9.74
N LEU A 236 19.09 -0.86 8.52
CA LEU A 236 18.32 -0.99 7.29
C LEU A 236 18.17 -2.47 6.92
N GLN A 237 16.94 -2.89 6.67
CA GLN A 237 16.67 -4.22 6.11
C GLN A 237 16.57 -4.17 4.57
N SER A 238 16.73 -5.36 3.92
CA SER A 238 16.56 -5.48 2.47
C SER A 238 15.10 -5.22 2.07
N ALA A 239 14.86 -4.92 0.79
CA ALA A 239 13.51 -4.78 0.25
C ALA A 239 12.69 -6.06 0.44
N GLU A 240 13.30 -7.23 0.23
CA GLU A 240 12.70 -8.53 0.48
C GLU A 240 12.14 -8.65 1.91
N ARG A 241 12.96 -8.34 2.93
CA ARG A 241 12.51 -8.36 4.32
C ARG A 241 11.47 -7.28 4.62
N GLY A 242 11.60 -6.13 3.98
CA GLY A 242 10.63 -5.05 4.10
C GLY A 242 9.26 -5.38 3.51
N ALA A 243 9.19 -6.29 2.54
CA ALA A 243 7.95 -6.76 1.94
C ALA A 243 7.19 -7.77 2.83
N LEU A 244 7.86 -8.43 3.78
CA LEU A 244 7.24 -9.49 4.59
C LEU A 244 6.00 -9.05 5.39
N PRO A 245 5.91 -7.83 5.99
CA PRO A 245 4.69 -7.42 6.68
C PRO A 245 3.48 -7.32 5.77
N GLN A 246 3.62 -6.76 4.55
CA GLN A 246 2.51 -6.68 3.61
C GLN A 246 2.17 -8.03 2.99
N LEU A 247 3.14 -8.90 2.76
CA LEU A 247 2.92 -10.28 2.34
C LEU A 247 2.15 -11.06 3.41
N ARG A 248 2.54 -10.94 4.68
CA ARG A 248 1.81 -11.58 5.77
C ARG A 248 0.39 -11.06 5.89
N ALA A 249 0.17 -9.74 5.82
CA ALA A 249 -1.18 -9.17 5.79
C ALA A 249 -2.02 -9.71 4.63
N ALA A 250 -1.40 -9.93 3.46
CA ALA A 250 -2.06 -10.42 2.26
C ALA A 250 -2.38 -11.92 2.32
N THR A 251 -1.53 -12.75 2.94
CA THR A 251 -1.56 -14.22 2.72
C THR A 251 -1.73 -15.06 3.98
N ASP A 252 -1.48 -14.51 5.19
CA ASP A 252 -1.65 -15.28 6.44
C ASP A 252 -3.13 -15.65 6.63
N PRO A 253 -3.49 -16.95 6.63
CA PRO A 253 -4.88 -17.40 6.77
C PRO A 253 -5.51 -17.00 8.12
N THR A 254 -4.70 -16.65 9.11
CA THR A 254 -5.17 -16.19 10.43
C THR A 254 -5.31 -14.67 10.53
N ALA A 255 -4.94 -13.93 9.49
CA ALA A 255 -5.07 -12.47 9.48
C ALA A 255 -6.54 -12.05 9.52
N THR A 256 -6.84 -11.09 10.38
CA THR A 256 -8.18 -10.53 10.54
C THR A 256 -8.19 -9.06 10.13
N GLY A 257 -9.30 -8.60 9.56
CA GLY A 257 -9.45 -7.22 9.11
C GLY A 257 -9.16 -6.20 10.21
N GLY A 258 -8.56 -5.08 9.85
CA GLY A 258 -8.13 -4.04 10.77
C GLY A 258 -6.77 -4.28 11.44
N GLN A 259 -6.11 -5.44 11.23
CA GLN A 259 -4.78 -5.65 11.78
C GLN A 259 -3.72 -4.81 11.07
N TYR A 260 -2.74 -4.38 11.85
CA TYR A 260 -1.56 -3.65 11.39
C TYR A 260 -0.31 -4.50 11.58
N TYR A 261 0.40 -4.77 10.50
CA TYR A 261 1.59 -5.60 10.47
C TYR A 261 2.86 -4.75 10.34
N GLY A 262 3.87 -5.10 11.12
CA GLY A 262 5.20 -4.48 11.09
C GLY A 262 6.28 -5.43 11.58
N PRO A 263 7.57 -5.06 11.50
CA PRO A 263 8.66 -5.86 12.01
C PRO A 263 8.67 -5.96 13.55
N SER A 264 9.06 -7.13 14.08
CA SER A 264 9.07 -7.44 15.52
C SER A 264 10.25 -6.86 16.31
N GLY A 265 11.27 -6.31 15.63
CA GLY A 265 12.50 -5.86 16.29
C GLY A 265 12.40 -4.48 16.92
N PHE A 266 13.54 -4.00 17.42
CA PHE A 266 13.62 -2.73 18.13
C PHE A 266 12.99 -1.58 17.35
N MET A 267 12.08 -0.85 18.00
CA MET A 267 11.28 0.25 17.42
C MET A 267 10.60 -0.11 16.08
N GLU A 268 10.24 -1.36 15.87
CA GLU A 268 9.64 -1.87 14.63
C GLU A 268 10.50 -1.56 13.38
N GLY A 269 11.81 -1.38 13.55
CA GLY A 269 12.72 -1.00 12.48
C GLY A 269 13.05 -2.16 11.53
N ARG A 270 13.17 -3.38 12.08
CA ARG A 270 13.51 -4.63 11.36
C ARG A 270 13.01 -5.84 12.11
N GLY A 271 12.98 -7.00 11.46
CA GLY A 271 12.62 -8.26 12.10
C GLY A 271 11.57 -9.05 11.31
N HIS A 272 11.01 -10.06 11.95
CA HIS A 272 9.91 -10.84 11.36
C HIS A 272 8.60 -10.06 11.43
N PRO A 273 7.67 -10.28 10.47
CA PRO A 273 6.39 -9.59 10.48
C PRO A 273 5.53 -10.07 11.68
N VAL A 274 4.99 -9.12 12.44
CA VAL A 274 4.07 -9.37 13.54
C VAL A 274 2.93 -8.35 13.52
N VAL A 275 1.85 -8.61 14.24
CA VAL A 275 0.83 -7.59 14.48
C VAL A 275 1.40 -6.56 15.45
N VAL A 276 1.30 -5.29 15.08
CA VAL A 276 1.80 -4.13 15.84
C VAL A 276 0.68 -3.12 16.08
N THR A 277 0.96 -2.10 16.90
CA THR A 277 -0.03 -1.06 17.26
C THR A 277 0.31 0.25 16.54
N SER A 278 -0.70 0.83 15.89
CA SER A 278 -0.58 2.15 15.28
C SER A 278 -0.78 3.29 16.31
N SER A 279 -0.58 4.54 15.89
CA SER A 279 -0.75 5.70 16.79
C SER A 279 -2.21 5.83 17.27
N PRO A 280 -2.46 6.36 18.50
CA PRO A 280 -3.83 6.55 18.99
C PRO A 280 -4.70 7.38 18.04
N ARG A 281 -4.10 8.35 17.32
CA ARG A 281 -4.81 9.21 16.37
C ARG A 281 -5.39 8.43 15.18
N SER A 282 -4.79 7.32 14.77
CA SER A 282 -5.32 6.49 13.69
C SER A 282 -6.61 5.77 14.06
N HIS A 283 -6.91 5.66 15.37
CA HIS A 283 -8.13 5.05 15.90
C HIS A 283 -9.25 6.05 16.22
N ASP A 284 -9.04 7.33 15.91
CA ASP A 284 -10.07 8.37 16.03
C ASP A 284 -11.10 8.18 14.91
N GLN A 285 -12.28 7.67 15.27
CA GLN A 285 -13.33 7.33 14.31
C GLN A 285 -13.96 8.57 13.65
N ASP A 286 -14.00 9.71 14.34
CA ASP A 286 -14.51 10.95 13.76
C ASP A 286 -13.54 11.44 12.68
N LEU A 287 -12.24 11.35 12.92
CA LEU A 287 -11.22 11.66 11.94
C LEU A 287 -11.23 10.67 10.76
N GLN A 288 -11.48 9.36 11.02
CA GLN A 288 -11.62 8.35 9.97
C GLN A 288 -12.77 8.70 9.02
N ARG A 289 -13.95 9.02 9.56
CA ARG A 289 -15.12 9.43 8.79
C ARG A 289 -14.89 10.72 8.02
N ALA A 290 -14.36 11.74 8.69
CA ALA A 290 -14.07 13.03 8.04
C ALA A 290 -13.07 12.90 6.89
N LEU A 291 -12.03 12.06 7.03
CA LEU A 291 -11.08 11.78 5.95
C LEU A 291 -11.76 11.02 4.80
N TRP A 292 -12.61 10.05 5.10
CA TRP A 292 -13.36 9.30 4.09
C TRP A 292 -14.25 10.23 3.26
N ASP A 293 -15.07 11.04 3.92
CA ASP A 293 -16.01 11.96 3.27
C ASP A 293 -15.27 12.98 2.39
N GLU A 294 -14.16 13.50 2.89
CA GLU A 294 -13.32 14.43 2.12
C GLU A 294 -12.61 13.74 0.95
N SER A 295 -12.19 12.47 1.11
CA SER A 295 -11.61 11.69 0.01
C SER A 295 -12.62 11.41 -1.09
N GLU A 296 -13.88 11.06 -0.75
CA GLU A 296 -14.97 10.91 -1.72
C GLU A 296 -15.24 12.24 -2.46
N ARG A 297 -15.30 13.34 -1.72
CA ARG A 297 -15.53 14.67 -2.30
C ARG A 297 -14.43 15.08 -3.27
N LEU A 298 -13.16 14.90 -2.89
CA LEU A 298 -12.01 15.30 -3.71
C LEU A 298 -11.85 14.43 -4.95
N THR A 299 -12.04 13.12 -4.82
CA THR A 299 -11.89 12.18 -5.93
C THR A 299 -13.13 12.06 -6.80
N ALA A 300 -14.27 12.63 -6.38
CA ALA A 300 -15.58 12.43 -6.98
C ALA A 300 -15.95 10.92 -7.13
N MET A 301 -15.43 10.09 -6.20
CA MET A 301 -15.74 8.67 -6.11
C MET A 301 -16.74 8.46 -4.97
N THR A 302 -17.78 7.66 -5.20
CA THR A 302 -18.73 7.28 -4.16
C THR A 302 -18.58 5.81 -3.86
N SER A 303 -18.36 5.49 -2.60
CA SER A 303 -18.26 4.10 -2.13
C SER A 303 -19.61 3.37 -2.26
N PRO A 304 -19.61 2.08 -2.63
CA PRO A 304 -20.82 1.26 -2.60
C PRO A 304 -21.24 0.83 -1.18
N ILE A 305 -20.45 1.16 -0.14
CA ILE A 305 -20.69 0.77 1.27
C ILE A 305 -20.51 1.94 2.23
#